data_fb2649537028edbbf2ecc8a7da2dec3b
#
_entry.id   fb2649537028edbbf2ecc8a7da2dec3b
#
_cell.length_a   1.000
_cell.length_b   1.000
_cell.length_c   1.000
_cell.angle_alpha   90.00
_cell.angle_beta   90.00
_cell.angle_gamma   90.00
#
_symmetry.space_group_name_H-M   'P 1'
#
loop_
_entity.id
_entity.type
_entity.pdbx_description
1 polymer ?
#
loop_
_entity_poly.entity_id
_entity_poly.type
_entity_poly.pdbx_seq_one_letter_code
_entity_poly.pdbx_strand_id
1 'polypeptide(L)'
;MKRLLFLAPLIFLGCSVSNTTTKVTEFTKCYVHQLPAPFWVCYQSSFLSVGKVHADKLNRLKQEEAYSLGVSELVAKLQSKTKLFLRKLGLEDKNIDSEIKDFVILNALQGDSWYSKDEKMIYVQVKIDKEEFKKFLFDKCKKIDKKVLENTFDETF
;
A
#
# COMPACT_ATOMS: atom_id res chain seq x y z
N MET A 1 -68.90 -30.19 -37.06
CA MET A 1 -68.30 -28.97 -36.62
C MET A 1 -67.17 -29.33 -35.64
N LYS A 2 -65.90 -29.38 -36.16
CA LYS A 2 -64.72 -29.77 -35.36
C LYS A 2 -64.01 -28.48 -34.97
N ARG A 3 -63.96 -28.18 -33.67
CA ARG A 3 -63.13 -27.05 -33.11
C ARG A 3 -61.75 -27.53 -32.93
N LEU A 4 -60.77 -26.93 -33.67
CA LEU A 4 -59.36 -27.11 -33.51
C LEU A 4 -58.91 -26.17 -32.37
N LEU A 5 -58.40 -26.75 -31.29
CA LEU A 5 -57.71 -26.02 -30.20
C LEU A 5 -56.25 -25.91 -30.59
N PHE A 6 -55.75 -24.66 -30.84
CA PHE A 6 -54.39 -24.36 -31.00
C PHE A 6 -53.74 -24.20 -29.61
N LEU A 7 -52.91 -25.16 -29.22
CA LEU A 7 -52.01 -25.02 -28.08
C LEU A 7 -50.75 -24.26 -28.55
N ALA A 8 -50.54 -23.05 -28.07
CA ALA A 8 -49.32 -22.31 -28.24
C ALA A 8 -48.26 -22.75 -27.18
N PRO A 9 -47.04 -23.07 -27.56
CA PRO A 9 -45.99 -23.38 -26.58
C PRO A 9 -45.47 -22.07 -25.97
N LEU A 10 -45.58 -21.95 -24.63
CA LEU A 10 -44.90 -20.94 -23.84
C LEU A 10 -43.39 -21.23 -23.82
N ILE A 11 -42.63 -20.42 -24.54
CA ILE A 11 -41.17 -20.44 -24.46
C ILE A 11 -40.75 -19.65 -23.23
N PHE A 12 -40.37 -20.36 -22.15
CA PHE A 12 -39.73 -19.75 -21.01
C PHE A 12 -38.28 -19.37 -21.40
N LEU A 13 -38.06 -18.10 -21.68
CA LEU A 13 -36.71 -17.51 -21.73
C LEU A 13 -36.18 -17.43 -20.29
N GLY A 14 -35.43 -18.45 -19.90
CA GLY A 14 -34.69 -18.45 -18.64
C GLY A 14 -33.58 -17.39 -18.69
N CYS A 15 -33.77 -16.27 -18.00
CA CYS A 15 -32.67 -15.36 -17.67
C CYS A 15 -31.69 -16.08 -16.75
N SER A 16 -30.57 -16.50 -17.30
CA SER A 16 -29.40 -16.92 -16.52
C SER A 16 -28.86 -15.72 -15.76
N VAL A 17 -29.24 -15.59 -14.49
CA VAL A 17 -28.58 -14.66 -13.56
C VAL A 17 -27.20 -15.23 -13.30
N SER A 18 -26.20 -14.71 -14.00
CA SER A 18 -24.80 -14.96 -13.67
C SER A 18 -24.53 -14.38 -12.30
N ASN A 19 -24.53 -15.21 -11.27
CA ASN A 19 -24.00 -14.86 -9.96
C ASN A 19 -22.50 -14.60 -10.09
N THR A 20 -22.17 -13.38 -10.46
CA THR A 20 -20.80 -12.86 -10.27
C THR A 20 -20.62 -12.74 -8.76
N THR A 21 -20.09 -13.80 -8.16
CA THR A 21 -19.62 -13.77 -6.78
C THR A 21 -18.44 -12.80 -6.77
N THR A 22 -18.72 -11.53 -6.54
CA THR A 22 -17.69 -10.56 -6.17
C THR A 22 -17.06 -11.15 -4.92
N LYS A 23 -15.81 -11.64 -5.04
CA LYS A 23 -14.99 -11.95 -3.87
C LYS A 23 -14.86 -10.62 -3.11
N VAL A 24 -15.72 -10.44 -2.11
CA VAL A 24 -15.52 -9.43 -1.08
C VAL A 24 -14.19 -9.84 -0.45
N THR A 25 -13.13 -9.13 -0.81
CA THR A 25 -11.85 -9.21 -0.11
C THR A 25 -12.20 -8.98 1.36
N GLU A 26 -12.03 -10.01 2.19
CA GLU A 26 -12.11 -9.85 3.64
C GLU A 26 -11.15 -8.73 3.98
N PHE A 27 -11.70 -7.55 4.28
CA PHE A 27 -10.93 -6.46 4.86
C PHE A 27 -10.35 -7.02 6.15
N THR A 28 -9.06 -7.28 6.16
CA THR A 28 -8.34 -7.75 7.32
C THR A 28 -8.65 -6.78 8.46
N LYS A 29 -9.40 -7.26 9.46
CA LYS A 29 -9.80 -6.43 10.60
C LYS A 29 -8.53 -6.00 11.31
N CYS A 30 -8.30 -4.70 11.41
CA CYS A 30 -7.18 -4.13 12.15
C CYS A 30 -7.65 -3.82 13.57
N TYR A 31 -6.89 -4.30 14.55
CA TYR A 31 -7.15 -4.04 15.97
C TYR A 31 -5.87 -3.55 16.64
N VAL A 32 -6.00 -2.52 17.45
CA VAL A 32 -4.96 -2.02 18.33
C VAL A 32 -5.48 -2.14 19.74
N HIS A 33 -4.81 -2.93 20.58
CA HIS A 33 -5.27 -3.28 21.95
C HIS A 33 -6.76 -3.70 22.00
N GLN A 34 -7.15 -4.62 21.11
CA GLN A 34 -8.51 -5.17 20.97
C GLN A 34 -9.58 -4.18 20.47
N LEU A 35 -9.23 -2.93 20.17
CA LEU A 35 -10.12 -1.93 19.60
C LEU A 35 -9.99 -1.86 18.09
N PRO A 36 -11.10 -1.67 17.36
CA PRO A 36 -11.05 -1.47 15.92
C PRO A 36 -10.21 -0.25 15.54
N ALA A 37 -9.27 -0.46 14.64
CA ALA A 37 -8.44 0.59 14.08
C ALA A 37 -8.60 0.66 12.56
N PRO A 38 -8.28 1.76 11.92
CA PRO A 38 -8.25 1.85 10.47
C PRO A 38 -7.32 0.79 9.86
N PHE A 39 -7.72 0.18 8.75
CA PHE A 39 -6.98 -0.88 8.09
C PHE A 39 -5.49 -0.54 7.87
N TRP A 40 -5.22 0.70 7.44
CA TRP A 40 -3.87 1.15 7.12
C TRP A 40 -2.90 1.16 8.33
N VAL A 41 -3.41 1.16 9.58
CA VAL A 41 -2.57 1.09 10.79
C VAL A 41 -1.88 -0.27 10.90
N CYS A 42 -2.55 -1.35 10.46
CA CYS A 42 -2.02 -2.71 10.48
C CYS A 42 -1.39 -3.12 9.13
N TYR A 43 -1.64 -2.36 8.07
CA TYR A 43 -1.23 -2.75 6.73
C TYR A 43 0.28 -2.58 6.54
N GLN A 44 0.94 -3.66 6.10
CA GLN A 44 2.37 -3.67 5.82
C GLN A 44 2.63 -3.53 4.31
N SER A 45 3.42 -2.54 3.93
CA SER A 45 3.86 -2.32 2.55
C SER A 45 5.25 -1.70 2.55
N SER A 46 6.01 -1.94 1.48
CA SER A 46 7.31 -1.29 1.28
C SER A 46 7.18 0.23 1.10
N PHE A 47 6.03 0.68 0.58
CA PHE A 47 5.77 2.07 0.19
C PHE A 47 4.85 2.82 1.17
N LEU A 48 4.65 2.25 2.36
CA LEU A 48 3.83 2.81 3.40
C LEU A 48 4.47 2.59 4.76
N SER A 49 4.45 3.62 5.60
CA SER A 49 4.78 3.57 7.02
C SER A 49 3.69 4.24 7.85
N VAL A 50 3.73 4.03 9.15
CA VAL A 50 2.79 4.61 10.09
C VAL A 50 3.57 5.24 11.24
N GLY A 51 3.72 6.55 11.17
CA GLY A 51 4.27 7.28 12.30
C GLY A 51 3.29 7.35 13.46
N LYS A 52 3.79 7.26 14.68
CA LYS A 52 2.97 7.28 15.88
C LYS A 52 3.61 8.07 17.01
N VAL A 53 2.81 8.81 17.76
CA VAL A 53 3.26 9.65 18.86
C VAL A 53 2.21 9.70 19.97
N HIS A 54 2.68 9.77 21.22
CA HIS A 54 1.80 9.93 22.37
C HIS A 54 1.21 11.35 22.43
N ALA A 55 -0.11 11.46 22.66
CA ALA A 55 -0.80 12.73 22.81
C ALA A 55 -2.08 12.56 23.62
N ASP A 56 -2.34 13.46 24.57
CA ASP A 56 -3.60 13.45 25.34
C ASP A 56 -4.83 13.80 24.50
N LYS A 57 -4.64 14.49 23.39
CA LYS A 57 -5.69 14.85 22.42
C LYS A 57 -5.11 14.99 21.02
N LEU A 58 -5.97 14.83 20.02
CA LEU A 58 -5.61 15.11 18.64
C LEU A 58 -5.26 16.60 18.49
N ASN A 59 -4.04 16.88 18.01
CA ASN A 59 -3.59 18.24 17.68
C ASN A 59 -2.59 18.20 16.53
N ARG A 60 -2.47 19.34 15.82
CA ARG A 60 -1.68 19.46 14.61
C ARG A 60 -0.19 19.23 14.85
N LEU A 61 0.39 19.79 15.90
CA LEU A 61 1.83 19.64 16.20
C LEU A 61 2.20 18.17 16.39
N LYS A 62 1.36 17.42 17.11
CA LYS A 62 1.59 15.97 17.31
C LYS A 62 1.34 15.15 16.03
N GLN A 63 0.45 15.60 15.15
CA GLN A 63 0.32 14.98 13.82
C GLN A 63 1.58 15.20 12.97
N GLU A 64 2.15 16.41 12.97
CA GLU A 64 3.38 16.74 12.26
C GLU A 64 4.58 15.94 12.83
N GLU A 65 4.66 15.78 14.15
CA GLU A 65 5.65 14.94 14.82
C GLU A 65 5.51 13.47 14.38
N ALA A 66 4.30 12.91 14.44
CA ALA A 66 4.02 11.55 13.98
C ALA A 66 4.35 11.39 12.49
N TYR A 67 3.99 12.35 11.64
CA TYR A 67 4.36 12.34 10.23
C TYR A 67 5.89 12.25 10.04
N SER A 68 6.65 13.08 10.74
CA SER A 68 8.13 13.08 10.65
C SER A 68 8.74 11.74 11.08
N LEU A 69 8.19 11.11 12.12
CA LEU A 69 8.60 9.77 12.54
C LEU A 69 8.27 8.72 11.46
N GLY A 70 7.08 8.80 10.85
CA GLY A 70 6.69 7.95 9.75
C GLY A 70 7.57 8.11 8.52
N VAL A 71 7.97 9.35 8.17
CA VAL A 71 8.94 9.60 7.08
C VAL A 71 10.28 8.92 7.39
N SER A 72 10.78 9.06 8.61
CA SER A 72 12.05 8.45 9.02
C SER A 72 12.01 6.91 8.94
N GLU A 73 10.89 6.31 9.34
CA GLU A 73 10.67 4.87 9.22
C GLU A 73 10.60 4.42 7.76
N LEU A 74 9.90 5.19 6.91
CA LEU A 74 9.82 4.90 5.47
C LEU A 74 11.19 4.97 4.80
N VAL A 75 12.02 5.96 5.15
CA VAL A 75 13.42 6.06 4.69
C VAL A 75 14.19 4.79 5.04
N ALA A 76 14.19 4.39 6.31
CA ALA A 76 14.92 3.22 6.77
C ALA A 76 14.46 1.93 6.06
N LYS A 77 13.15 1.77 5.89
CA LYS A 77 12.54 0.65 5.17
C LYS A 77 13.00 0.60 3.70
N LEU A 78 12.92 1.72 2.99
CA LEU A 78 13.30 1.79 1.58
C LEU A 78 14.82 1.63 1.38
N GLN A 79 15.65 2.18 2.27
CA GLN A 79 17.09 1.94 2.26
C GLN A 79 17.42 0.46 2.43
N SER A 80 16.80 -0.22 3.40
CA SER A 80 16.99 -1.65 3.63
C SER A 80 16.58 -2.49 2.41
N LYS A 81 15.41 -2.20 1.84
CA LYS A 81 14.92 -2.88 0.63
C LYS A 81 15.81 -2.60 -0.58
N THR A 82 16.28 -1.38 -0.74
CA THR A 82 17.18 -1.01 -1.84
C THR A 82 18.53 -1.72 -1.73
N LYS A 83 19.09 -1.86 -0.54
CA LYS A 83 20.31 -2.67 -0.34
C LYS A 83 20.12 -4.12 -0.80
N LEU A 84 18.98 -4.71 -0.49
CA LEU A 84 18.63 -6.05 -0.96
C LEU A 84 18.50 -6.11 -2.49
N PHE A 85 17.81 -5.12 -3.08
CA PHE A 85 17.67 -4.98 -4.53
C PHE A 85 19.02 -4.85 -5.24
N LEU A 86 19.90 -3.95 -4.77
CA LEU A 86 21.24 -3.75 -5.35
C LEU A 86 22.10 -5.02 -5.22
N ARG A 87 22.04 -5.73 -4.10
CA ARG A 87 22.75 -6.99 -3.90
C ARG A 87 22.28 -8.07 -4.89
N LYS A 88 20.97 -8.20 -5.11
CA LYS A 88 20.44 -9.14 -6.12
C LYS A 88 20.90 -8.81 -7.54
N LEU A 89 21.25 -7.57 -7.81
CA LEU A 89 21.79 -7.10 -9.10
C LEU A 89 23.33 -7.18 -9.19
N GLY A 90 24.03 -7.64 -8.14
CA GLY A 90 25.49 -7.65 -8.10
C GLY A 90 26.11 -6.25 -7.99
N LEU A 91 25.41 -5.31 -7.32
CA LEU A 91 25.79 -3.91 -7.14
C LEU A 91 25.97 -3.55 -5.64
N GLU A 92 26.52 -4.47 -4.85
CA GLU A 92 26.67 -4.33 -3.39
C GLU A 92 27.46 -3.08 -2.99
N ASP A 93 28.47 -2.71 -3.77
CA ASP A 93 29.34 -1.55 -3.48
C ASP A 93 28.65 -0.20 -3.71
N LYS A 94 27.47 -0.22 -4.36
CA LYS A 94 26.73 0.99 -4.65
C LYS A 94 25.94 1.47 -3.43
N ASN A 95 26.34 2.60 -2.89
CA ASN A 95 25.63 3.25 -1.79
C ASN A 95 24.84 4.46 -2.31
N ILE A 96 23.52 4.40 -2.19
CA ILE A 96 22.56 5.47 -2.55
C ILE A 96 21.65 5.84 -1.38
N ASP A 97 22.09 5.59 -0.14
CA ASP A 97 21.26 5.82 1.05
C ASP A 97 20.87 7.30 1.22
N SER A 98 21.78 8.22 0.89
CA SER A 98 21.50 9.67 0.96
C SER A 98 20.46 10.07 -0.06
N GLU A 99 20.59 9.60 -1.29
CA GLU A 99 19.64 9.91 -2.38
C GLU A 99 18.26 9.34 -2.11
N ILE A 100 18.15 8.15 -1.47
CA ILE A 100 16.87 7.60 -1.04
C ILE A 100 16.24 8.47 0.02
N LYS A 101 17.02 8.90 1.01
CA LYS A 101 16.53 9.82 2.04
C LYS A 101 16.00 11.11 1.44
N ASP A 102 16.75 11.74 0.56
CA ASP A 102 16.35 12.99 -0.08
C ASP A 102 15.11 12.80 -0.95
N PHE A 103 15.06 11.68 -1.71
CA PHE A 103 13.89 11.34 -2.51
C PHE A 103 12.62 11.16 -1.64
N VAL A 104 12.73 10.45 -0.52
CA VAL A 104 11.58 10.22 0.38
C VAL A 104 11.13 11.54 1.02
N ILE A 105 12.06 12.36 1.51
CA ILE A 105 11.72 13.66 2.13
C ILE A 105 10.96 14.57 1.15
N LEU A 106 11.33 14.54 -0.13
CA LEU A 106 10.73 15.40 -1.15
C LEU A 106 9.40 14.87 -1.69
N ASN A 107 9.18 13.56 -1.65
CA ASN A 107 8.04 12.92 -2.34
C ASN A 107 7.08 12.18 -1.41
N ALA A 108 7.37 12.06 -0.11
CA ALA A 108 6.47 11.42 0.83
C ALA A 108 5.20 12.26 1.02
N LEU A 109 4.06 11.58 1.00
CA LEU A 109 2.75 12.17 1.17
C LEU A 109 2.16 11.75 2.52
N GLN A 110 1.62 12.71 3.25
CA GLN A 110 0.79 12.42 4.40
C GLN A 110 -0.56 11.89 3.91
N GLY A 111 -0.94 10.73 4.42
CA GLY A 111 -2.28 10.17 4.23
C GLY A 111 -3.19 10.50 5.42
N ASP A 112 -4.00 9.52 5.81
CA ASP A 112 -4.94 9.67 6.91
C ASP A 112 -4.23 9.75 8.27
N SER A 113 -4.93 10.32 9.24
CA SER A 113 -4.53 10.32 10.65
C SER A 113 -5.65 9.74 11.51
N TRP A 114 -5.27 9.03 12.56
CA TRP A 114 -6.18 8.43 13.51
C TRP A 114 -5.68 8.62 14.94
N TYR A 115 -6.61 8.92 15.86
CA TYR A 115 -6.32 9.07 17.28
C TYR A 115 -6.97 7.93 18.08
N SER A 116 -6.13 7.11 18.70
CA SER A 116 -6.56 6.10 19.67
C SER A 116 -6.70 6.77 21.04
N LYS A 117 -7.95 6.93 21.50
CA LYS A 117 -8.23 7.56 22.81
C LYS A 117 -7.69 6.73 23.98
N ASP A 118 -7.76 5.41 23.88
CA ASP A 118 -7.38 4.51 24.95
C ASP A 118 -5.87 4.42 25.13
N GLU A 119 -5.13 4.46 24.01
CA GLU A 119 -3.67 4.49 24.03
C GLU A 119 -3.11 5.90 24.17
N LYS A 120 -3.93 6.92 23.99
CA LYS A 120 -3.48 8.33 23.84
C LYS A 120 -2.41 8.46 22.77
N MET A 121 -2.63 7.81 21.61
CA MET A 121 -1.69 7.77 20.50
C MET A 121 -2.31 8.37 19.24
N ILE A 122 -1.55 9.21 18.55
CA ILE A 122 -1.85 9.66 17.20
C ILE A 122 -1.06 8.78 16.23
N TYR A 123 -1.75 8.27 15.23
CA TYR A 123 -1.21 7.52 14.10
C TYR A 123 -1.35 8.36 12.84
N VAL A 124 -0.30 8.43 12.04
CA VAL A 124 -0.31 9.15 10.76
C VAL A 124 0.25 8.23 9.68
N GLN A 125 -0.52 8.05 8.64
CA GLN A 125 -0.09 7.31 7.46
C GLN A 125 0.88 8.15 6.64
N VAL A 126 2.02 7.56 6.25
CA VAL A 126 2.99 8.14 5.33
C VAL A 126 3.17 7.19 4.16
N LYS A 127 3.04 7.70 2.96
CA LYS A 127 3.12 6.90 1.73
C LYS A 127 4.00 7.57 0.68
N ILE A 128 4.53 6.75 -0.22
CA ILE A 128 5.25 7.21 -1.41
C ILE A 128 4.71 6.47 -2.64
N ASP A 129 4.72 7.12 -3.78
CA ASP A 129 4.30 6.48 -5.02
C ASP A 129 5.32 5.39 -5.43
N LYS A 130 4.80 4.17 -5.65
CA LYS A 130 5.62 3.01 -6.04
C LYS A 130 6.31 3.22 -7.38
N GLU A 131 5.59 3.75 -8.36
CA GLU A 131 6.10 3.89 -9.73
C GLU A 131 7.14 5.02 -9.81
N GLU A 132 6.96 6.10 -9.07
CA GLU A 132 7.97 7.17 -8.96
C GLU A 132 9.24 6.65 -8.29
N PHE A 133 9.13 5.89 -7.21
CA PHE A 133 10.30 5.29 -6.56
C PHE A 133 10.99 4.25 -7.46
N LYS A 134 10.21 3.41 -8.18
CA LYS A 134 10.73 2.47 -9.17
C LYS A 134 11.55 3.18 -10.24
N LYS A 135 11.00 4.25 -10.81
CA LYS A 135 11.67 5.08 -11.82
C LYS A 135 12.97 5.66 -11.27
N PHE A 136 12.94 6.22 -10.06
CA PHE A 136 14.13 6.73 -9.38
C PHE A 136 15.23 5.65 -9.28
N LEU A 137 14.90 4.44 -8.80
CA LEU A 137 15.87 3.35 -8.69
C LEU A 137 16.42 2.89 -10.04
N PHE A 138 15.57 2.79 -11.06
CA PHE A 138 15.98 2.36 -12.41
C PHE A 138 16.94 3.38 -13.03
N ASP A 139 16.71 4.67 -12.80
CA ASP A 139 17.62 5.71 -13.23
C ASP A 139 19.02 5.58 -12.61
N LYS A 140 19.12 5.04 -11.40
CA LYS A 140 20.41 4.73 -10.76
C LYS A 140 21.07 3.47 -11.32
N CYS A 141 20.34 2.60 -12.02
CA CYS A 141 20.80 1.29 -12.49
C CYS A 141 20.77 1.16 -14.03
N LYS A 142 20.93 2.25 -14.78
CA LYS A 142 20.78 2.34 -16.25
C LYS A 142 21.59 1.33 -17.08
N LYS A 143 22.64 0.73 -16.52
CA LYS A 143 23.49 -0.25 -17.22
C LYS A 143 22.93 -1.67 -17.17
N ILE A 144 21.90 -1.94 -16.37
CA ILE A 144 21.28 -3.24 -16.20
C ILE A 144 20.10 -3.35 -17.16
N ASP A 145 19.88 -4.55 -17.70
CA ASP A 145 18.73 -4.84 -18.56
C ASP A 145 17.41 -4.52 -17.84
N LYS A 146 16.49 -3.86 -18.54
CA LYS A 146 15.23 -3.39 -17.97
C LYS A 146 14.38 -4.52 -17.41
N LYS A 147 14.31 -5.68 -18.07
CA LYS A 147 13.52 -6.83 -17.62
C LYS A 147 14.08 -7.42 -16.34
N VAL A 148 15.42 -7.44 -16.20
CA VAL A 148 16.09 -7.87 -14.97
C VAL A 148 15.76 -6.91 -13.83
N LEU A 149 15.78 -5.59 -14.08
CA LEU A 149 15.40 -4.57 -13.10
C LEU A 149 13.96 -4.75 -12.63
N GLU A 150 13.01 -4.94 -13.56
CA GLU A 150 11.59 -5.10 -13.25
C GLU A 150 11.36 -6.35 -12.38
N ASN A 151 11.87 -7.51 -12.80
CA ASN A 151 11.71 -8.75 -12.04
C ASN A 151 12.30 -8.61 -10.63
N THR A 152 13.54 -8.09 -10.53
CA THR A 152 14.22 -7.95 -9.24
C THR A 152 13.49 -6.95 -8.32
N PHE A 153 12.90 -5.90 -8.89
CA PHE A 153 12.10 -4.92 -8.14
C PHE A 153 10.85 -5.58 -7.57
N ASP A 154 10.07 -6.27 -8.39
CA ASP A 154 8.81 -6.91 -7.96
C ASP A 154 9.04 -8.04 -6.93
N GLU A 155 10.20 -8.70 -6.97
CA GLU A 155 10.61 -9.69 -5.96
C GLU A 155 11.12 -9.07 -4.64
N THR A 156 11.48 -7.79 -4.65
CA THR A 156 12.13 -7.16 -3.50
C THR A 156 11.18 -6.24 -2.75
N PHE A 157 10.30 -5.53 -3.45
CA PHE A 157 9.39 -4.53 -2.91
C PHE A 157 7.94 -4.98 -2.88
#